data_356257ee0a3c1dbc0c143214c8e772e8
#
_entry.id   356257ee0a3c1dbc0c143214c8e772e8
#
_cell.length_a   1.000
_cell.length_b   1.000
_cell.length_c   1.000
_cell.angle_alpha   90.00
_cell.angle_beta   90.00
_cell.angle_gamma   90.00
#
_symmetry.space_group_name_H-M   'P 1'
#
loop_
_entity.id
_entity.type
_entity.pdbx_description
1 polymer ?
#
loop_
_entity_poly.entity_id
_entity_poly.type
_entity_poly.pdbx_seq_one_letter_code
_entity_poly.pdbx_strand_id
1 'polypeptide(L)'
;VAKTKTIENTGSVEAFLRKTPSEETRQDCAVLIEVMSAITKCEAKMWGASIVGFDTFHYKYADGRPGEICLIGFSPRKQNLVLYITDDHERDADLLAKLGRIKTGKGCIYVNRLSDLHMPTLKQLVRRAVKARRAASA
;
A
#
# COMPACT_ATOMS: atom_id res chain seq x y z
N VAL A 1 -21.87 -5.19 -15.31
CA VAL A 1 -20.42 -5.21 -15.12
C VAL A 1 -20.13 -5.32 -13.64
N ALA A 2 -19.36 -6.31 -13.28
CA ALA A 2 -18.95 -6.47 -11.90
C ALA A 2 -18.10 -5.27 -11.48
N LYS A 3 -18.51 -4.62 -10.41
CA LYS A 3 -17.72 -3.54 -9.84
C LYS A 3 -16.50 -4.11 -9.14
N THR A 4 -15.37 -3.46 -9.29
CA THR A 4 -14.19 -3.77 -8.50
C THR A 4 -14.54 -3.56 -7.02
N LYS A 5 -14.31 -4.57 -6.19
CA LYS A 5 -14.64 -4.47 -4.76
C LYS A 5 -13.77 -3.46 -4.02
N THR A 6 -12.55 -3.23 -4.52
CA THR A 6 -11.60 -2.32 -3.89
C THR A 6 -11.61 -1.01 -4.66
N ILE A 7 -12.42 -0.08 -4.20
CA ILE A 7 -12.51 1.27 -4.77
C ILE A 7 -12.37 2.29 -3.66
N GLU A 8 -11.90 3.49 -4.03
CA GLU A 8 -11.84 4.60 -3.09
C GLU A 8 -13.25 4.92 -2.59
N ASN A 9 -13.36 5.26 -1.31
CA ASN A 9 -14.63 5.63 -0.72
C ASN A 9 -14.46 6.74 0.30
N THR A 10 -15.56 7.23 0.83
CA THR A 10 -15.57 8.35 1.77
C THR A 10 -15.47 7.90 3.23
N GLY A 11 -15.13 6.64 3.46
CA GLY A 11 -14.96 6.12 4.82
C GLY A 11 -13.85 6.84 5.57
N SER A 12 -13.99 6.89 6.89
CA SER A 12 -12.99 7.53 7.74
C SER A 12 -11.81 6.61 8.00
N VAL A 13 -10.63 7.01 7.54
CA VAL A 13 -9.37 6.31 7.84
C VAL A 13 -9.14 6.27 9.36
N GLU A 14 -9.38 7.40 10.03
CA GLU A 14 -9.19 7.49 11.48
C GLU A 14 -10.09 6.51 12.22
N ALA A 15 -11.37 6.44 11.85
CA ALA A 15 -12.31 5.51 12.47
C ALA A 15 -11.91 4.06 12.22
N PHE A 16 -11.45 3.75 11.00
CA PHE A 16 -10.97 2.43 10.66
C PHE A 16 -9.78 2.03 11.53
N LEU A 17 -8.81 2.94 11.69
CA LEU A 17 -7.62 2.65 12.49
C LEU A 17 -7.93 2.49 13.99
N ARG A 18 -8.91 3.23 14.50
CA ARG A 18 -9.34 3.07 15.90
C ARG A 18 -9.87 1.67 16.19
N LYS A 19 -10.46 1.01 15.20
CA LYS A 19 -10.98 -0.34 15.33
C LYS A 19 -9.90 -1.41 15.28
N THR A 20 -8.67 -1.04 14.90
CA THR A 20 -7.55 -1.96 14.89
C THR A 20 -7.18 -2.30 16.32
N PRO A 21 -7.25 -3.58 16.71
CA PRO A 21 -7.18 -3.94 18.14
C PRO A 21 -5.82 -3.74 18.79
N SER A 22 -4.74 -3.83 18.04
CA SER A 22 -3.39 -3.70 18.60
C SER A 22 -2.91 -2.25 18.54
N GLU A 23 -2.49 -1.72 19.69
CA GLU A 23 -1.89 -0.39 19.75
C GLU A 23 -0.62 -0.32 18.92
N GLU A 24 0.19 -1.38 18.94
CA GLU A 24 1.42 -1.45 18.16
C GLU A 24 1.13 -1.37 16.67
N THR A 25 0.10 -2.07 16.21
CA THR A 25 -0.32 -2.01 14.81
C THR A 25 -0.83 -0.61 14.46
N ARG A 26 -1.57 0.05 15.36
CA ARG A 26 -2.03 1.42 15.11
C ARG A 26 -0.86 2.39 14.99
N GLN A 27 0.18 2.22 15.80
CA GLN A 27 1.40 3.04 15.69
C GLN A 27 2.12 2.81 14.36
N ASP A 28 2.22 1.56 13.93
CA ASP A 28 2.81 1.22 12.65
C ASP A 28 2.02 1.83 11.49
N CYS A 29 0.70 1.79 11.57
CA CYS A 29 -0.17 2.43 10.58
C CYS A 29 0.05 3.94 10.52
N ALA A 30 0.22 4.60 11.65
CA ALA A 30 0.47 6.03 11.69
C ALA A 30 1.79 6.38 10.99
N VAL A 31 2.83 5.58 11.19
CA VAL A 31 4.12 5.76 10.52
C VAL A 31 3.98 5.56 9.02
N LEU A 32 3.25 4.53 8.59
CA LEU A 32 3.02 4.26 7.18
C LEU A 32 2.27 5.41 6.50
N ILE A 33 1.26 5.96 7.18
CA ILE A 33 0.51 7.11 6.65
C ILE A 33 1.45 8.30 6.47
N GLU A 34 2.29 8.58 7.46
CA GLU A 34 3.25 9.68 7.39
C GLU A 34 4.21 9.50 6.21
N VAL A 35 4.79 8.31 6.07
CA VAL A 35 5.73 8.02 4.98
C VAL A 35 5.06 8.12 3.61
N MET A 36 3.92 7.46 3.46
CA MET A 36 3.24 7.38 2.18
C MET A 36 2.62 8.71 1.76
N SER A 37 2.05 9.46 2.70
CA SER A 37 1.49 10.77 2.37
C SER A 37 2.58 11.77 2.00
N ALA A 38 3.74 11.71 2.67
CA ALA A 38 4.86 12.59 2.35
C ALA A 38 5.42 12.31 0.95
N ILE A 39 5.51 11.05 0.55
CA ILE A 39 6.06 10.67 -0.75
C ILE A 39 5.06 10.92 -1.88
N THR A 40 3.80 10.56 -1.69
CA THR A 40 2.76 10.78 -2.72
C THR A 40 2.25 12.21 -2.76
N LYS A 41 2.39 12.94 -1.64
CA LYS A 41 1.79 14.26 -1.41
C LYS A 41 0.27 14.23 -1.51
N CYS A 42 -0.31 13.10 -1.12
CA CYS A 42 -1.75 12.87 -1.12
C CYS A 42 -2.21 12.43 0.26
N GLU A 43 -3.47 12.69 0.56
CA GLU A 43 -4.09 12.23 1.79
C GLU A 43 -4.42 10.74 1.74
N ALA A 44 -4.41 10.11 2.90
CA ALA A 44 -4.88 8.74 3.04
C ALA A 44 -6.39 8.66 2.80
N LYS A 45 -6.81 7.67 2.04
CA LYS A 45 -8.21 7.41 1.75
C LYS A 45 -8.50 5.93 1.94
N MET A 46 -9.74 5.61 2.27
CA MET A 46 -10.15 4.21 2.33
C MET A 46 -10.39 3.67 0.93
N TRP A 47 -9.89 2.45 0.71
CA TRP A 47 -10.12 1.67 -0.51
C TRP A 47 -10.68 0.33 -0.10
N GLY A 48 -11.93 0.07 -0.47
CA GLY A 48 -12.62 -1.10 0.05
C GLY A 48 -12.87 -0.98 1.55
N ALA A 49 -12.94 -2.10 2.24
CA ALA A 49 -13.27 -2.14 3.66
C ALA A 49 -12.05 -2.07 4.58
N SER A 50 -10.86 -2.36 4.07
CA SER A 50 -9.70 -2.58 4.93
C SER A 50 -8.36 -2.07 4.38
N ILE A 51 -8.37 -1.32 3.28
CA ILE A 51 -7.14 -0.79 2.68
C ILE A 51 -7.11 0.72 2.87
N VAL A 52 -5.98 1.22 3.39
CA VAL A 52 -5.66 2.63 3.43
C VAL A 52 -4.76 2.93 2.25
N GLY A 53 -5.22 3.73 1.31
CA GLY A 53 -4.51 3.98 0.07
C GLY A 53 -4.24 5.45 -0.18
N PHE A 54 -3.32 5.71 -1.09
CA PHE A 54 -2.84 7.05 -1.44
C PHE A 54 -2.83 7.19 -2.94
N ASP A 55 -3.48 8.23 -3.44
CA ASP A 55 -3.60 8.50 -4.86
C ASP A 55 -4.27 7.34 -5.60
N THR A 56 -4.42 7.46 -6.90
CA THR A 56 -5.13 6.49 -7.73
C THR A 56 -4.22 6.04 -8.88
N PHE A 57 -4.19 4.74 -9.10
CA PHE A 57 -3.54 4.14 -10.25
C PHE A 57 -4.61 3.71 -11.24
N HIS A 58 -4.55 4.28 -12.44
CA HIS A 58 -5.47 3.95 -13.52
C HIS A 58 -4.82 2.94 -14.45
N TYR A 59 -5.49 1.85 -14.72
CA TYR A 59 -5.00 0.80 -15.60
C TYR A 59 -6.12 0.36 -16.54
N LYS A 60 -5.77 -0.48 -17.51
CA LYS A 60 -6.74 -1.08 -18.42
C LYS A 60 -6.65 -2.60 -18.35
N TYR A 61 -7.81 -3.24 -18.32
CA TYR A 61 -7.90 -4.68 -18.47
C TYR A 61 -7.52 -5.08 -19.90
N ALA A 62 -7.27 -6.37 -20.11
CA ALA A 62 -6.90 -6.87 -21.44
C ALA A 62 -7.96 -6.58 -22.49
N ASP A 63 -9.23 -6.47 -22.10
CA ASP A 63 -10.34 -6.14 -23.00
C ASP A 63 -10.52 -4.62 -23.21
N GLY A 64 -9.65 -3.80 -22.64
CA GLY A 64 -9.69 -2.35 -22.79
C GLY A 64 -10.52 -1.60 -21.76
N ARG A 65 -11.21 -2.30 -20.85
CA ARG A 65 -11.99 -1.65 -19.80
C ARG A 65 -11.06 -0.91 -18.83
N PRO A 66 -11.46 0.30 -18.37
CA PRO A 66 -10.67 1.01 -17.38
C PRO A 66 -10.80 0.35 -16.00
N GLY A 67 -9.74 0.44 -15.21
CA GLY A 67 -9.75 0.02 -13.82
C GLY A 67 -9.02 1.03 -12.95
N GLU A 68 -9.31 1.00 -11.67
CA GLU A 68 -8.69 1.86 -10.67
C GLU A 68 -8.32 1.06 -9.43
N ILE A 69 -7.15 1.40 -8.86
CA ILE A 69 -6.73 0.93 -7.55
C ILE A 69 -5.92 2.06 -6.91
N CYS A 70 -5.72 2.02 -5.61
CA CYS A 70 -4.82 2.97 -4.98
C CYS A 70 -3.42 2.86 -5.60
N LEU A 71 -2.73 3.98 -5.73
CA LEU A 71 -1.39 3.99 -6.28
C LEU A 71 -0.45 3.16 -5.42
N ILE A 72 -0.49 3.42 -4.12
CA ILE A 72 0.14 2.61 -3.07
C ILE A 72 -0.80 2.57 -1.88
N GLY A 73 -0.57 1.63 -0.98
CA GLY A 73 -1.40 1.53 0.21
C GLY A 73 -0.95 0.43 1.14
N PHE A 74 -1.70 0.24 2.20
CA PHE A 74 -1.46 -0.83 3.14
C PHE A 74 -2.78 -1.27 3.77
N SER A 75 -2.76 -2.46 4.37
CA SER A 75 -3.90 -2.99 5.11
C SER A 75 -3.41 -3.63 6.41
N PRO A 76 -3.84 -3.14 7.57
CA PRO A 76 -3.57 -3.85 8.81
C PRO A 76 -4.49 -5.07 8.90
N ARG A 77 -3.89 -6.24 8.91
CA ARG A 77 -4.59 -7.52 9.05
C ARG A 77 -4.40 -8.06 10.45
N LYS A 78 -5.17 -9.05 10.82
CA LYS A 78 -5.15 -9.63 12.14
C LYS A 78 -3.75 -10.13 12.55
N GLN A 79 -3.02 -10.71 11.62
CA GLN A 79 -1.74 -11.34 11.90
C GLN A 79 -0.53 -10.59 11.33
N ASN A 80 -0.76 -9.65 10.43
CA ASN A 80 0.33 -8.94 9.77
C ASN A 80 -0.16 -7.65 9.12
N LEU A 81 0.81 -6.87 8.64
CA LEU A 81 0.55 -5.73 7.76
C LEU A 81 0.77 -6.17 6.33
N VAL A 82 -0.14 -5.78 5.45
CA VAL A 82 -0.01 -6.03 4.02
C VAL A 82 0.32 -4.70 3.35
N LEU A 83 1.44 -4.65 2.63
CA LEU A 83 1.89 -3.45 1.94
C LEU A 83 1.70 -3.61 0.44
N TYR A 84 0.98 -2.68 -0.16
CA TYR A 84 0.73 -2.65 -1.60
C TYR A 84 1.64 -1.59 -2.22
N ILE A 85 2.94 -1.90 -2.26
CA ILE A 85 3.98 -0.95 -2.68
C ILE A 85 4.88 -1.49 -3.78
N THR A 86 4.59 -2.67 -4.32
CA THR A 86 5.28 -3.19 -5.49
C THR A 86 4.37 -4.10 -6.28
N ASP A 87 4.46 -4.00 -7.59
CA ASP A 87 3.77 -4.89 -8.53
C ASP A 87 4.76 -5.69 -9.37
N ASP A 88 6.06 -5.47 -9.16
CA ASP A 88 7.12 -6.13 -9.91
C ASP A 88 8.26 -6.49 -8.95
N HIS A 89 8.20 -7.72 -8.44
CA HIS A 89 9.19 -8.21 -7.48
C HIS A 89 10.57 -8.39 -8.10
N GLU A 90 10.65 -8.66 -9.40
CA GLU A 90 11.95 -8.77 -10.07
C GLU A 90 12.63 -7.41 -10.19
N ARG A 91 11.87 -6.40 -10.60
CA ARG A 91 12.38 -5.04 -10.67
C ARG A 91 12.90 -4.56 -9.32
N ASP A 92 12.17 -4.90 -8.26
CA ASP A 92 12.45 -4.40 -6.91
C ASP A 92 13.28 -5.39 -6.07
N ALA A 93 13.81 -6.45 -6.68
CA ALA A 93 14.52 -7.51 -5.94
C ALA A 93 15.68 -7.00 -5.09
N ASP A 94 16.40 -6.00 -5.57
CA ASP A 94 17.51 -5.39 -4.85
C ASP A 94 17.06 -4.76 -3.52
N LEU A 95 15.96 -4.02 -3.55
CA LEU A 95 15.43 -3.39 -2.34
C LEU A 95 14.72 -4.40 -1.44
N LEU A 96 14.00 -5.37 -2.02
CA LEU A 96 13.32 -6.39 -1.24
C LEU A 96 14.32 -7.22 -0.44
N ALA A 97 15.50 -7.51 -1.00
CA ALA A 97 16.54 -8.25 -0.30
C ALA A 97 17.09 -7.51 0.92
N LYS A 98 16.99 -6.19 0.95
CA LYS A 98 17.49 -5.34 2.04
C LYS A 98 16.40 -4.87 2.99
N LEU A 99 15.14 -5.16 2.68
CA LEU A 99 14.00 -4.61 3.40
C LEU A 99 13.86 -5.18 4.82
N GLY A 100 14.08 -6.47 4.98
CA GLY A 100 13.97 -7.11 6.28
C GLY A 100 13.17 -8.39 6.23
N ARG A 101 12.50 -8.71 7.34
CA ARG A 101 11.70 -9.93 7.45
C ARG A 101 10.35 -9.74 6.78
N ILE A 102 10.25 -10.24 5.57
CA ILE A 102 9.05 -10.12 4.79
C ILE A 102 8.69 -11.44 4.13
N LYS A 103 7.42 -11.56 3.75
CA LYS A 103 6.95 -12.57 2.82
C LYS A 103 6.33 -11.81 1.65
N THR A 104 6.46 -12.34 0.46
CA THR A 104 5.87 -11.71 -0.72
C THR A 104 4.66 -12.48 -1.20
N GLY A 105 3.67 -11.76 -1.64
CA GLY A 105 2.50 -12.30 -2.32
C GLY A 105 2.38 -11.66 -3.68
N LYS A 106 1.33 -11.99 -4.40
CA LYS A 106 1.09 -11.41 -5.72
C LYS A 106 0.68 -9.94 -5.56
N GLY A 107 1.60 -9.05 -5.90
CA GLY A 107 1.36 -7.60 -5.82
C GLY A 107 1.40 -7.02 -4.41
N CYS A 108 1.91 -7.77 -3.43
CA CYS A 108 1.97 -7.27 -2.06
C CYS A 108 3.13 -7.84 -1.27
N ILE A 109 3.38 -7.21 -0.13
CA ILE A 109 4.41 -7.62 0.82
C ILE A 109 3.74 -7.79 2.18
N TYR A 110 4.05 -8.89 2.87
CA TYR A 110 3.54 -9.16 4.21
C TYR A 110 4.65 -8.94 5.22
N VAL A 111 4.35 -8.19 6.28
CA VAL A 111 5.29 -7.95 7.37
C VAL A 111 4.54 -7.96 8.71
N ASN A 112 5.16 -8.48 9.75
CA ASN A 112 4.52 -8.53 11.07
C ASN A 112 4.53 -7.16 11.75
N ARG A 113 5.67 -6.49 11.76
CA ARG A 113 5.85 -5.19 12.39
C ARG A 113 6.78 -4.33 11.54
N LEU A 114 6.57 -3.02 11.55
CA LEU A 114 7.49 -2.10 10.86
C LEU A 114 8.90 -2.16 11.43
N SER A 115 9.04 -2.51 12.70
CA SER A 115 10.36 -2.68 13.32
C SER A 115 11.17 -3.81 12.68
N ASP A 116 10.52 -4.71 11.94
CA ASP A 116 11.21 -5.76 11.18
C ASP A 116 11.80 -5.24 9.88
N LEU A 117 11.53 -4.00 9.50
CA LEU A 117 11.95 -3.42 8.23
C LEU A 117 13.05 -2.38 8.41
N HIS A 118 13.93 -2.31 7.41
CA HIS A 118 14.91 -1.24 7.30
C HIS A 118 14.21 -0.01 6.70
N MET A 119 13.95 0.99 7.52
CA MET A 119 13.12 2.13 7.13
C MET A 119 13.64 2.89 5.91
N PRO A 120 14.95 3.19 5.78
CA PRO A 120 15.44 3.84 4.57
C PRO A 120 15.14 3.05 3.29
N THR A 121 15.26 1.71 3.36
CA THR A 121 14.95 0.84 2.21
C THR A 121 13.46 0.87 1.89
N LEU A 122 12.61 0.87 2.92
CA LEU A 122 11.17 0.98 2.73
C LEU A 122 10.81 2.27 2.00
N LYS A 123 11.39 3.39 2.41
CA LYS A 123 11.15 4.68 1.77
C LYS A 123 11.61 4.69 0.32
N GLN A 124 12.75 4.09 0.02
CA GLN A 124 13.24 3.96 -1.36
C GLN A 124 12.29 3.13 -2.20
N LEU A 125 11.80 2.03 -1.65
CA LEU A 125 10.86 1.14 -2.34
C LEU A 125 9.56 1.86 -2.64
N VAL A 126 9.02 2.59 -1.67
CA VAL A 126 7.81 3.40 -1.86
C VAL A 126 8.00 4.45 -2.93
N ARG A 127 9.13 5.17 -2.93
CA ARG A 127 9.44 6.18 -3.94
C ARG A 127 9.52 5.57 -5.34
N ARG A 128 10.17 4.42 -5.45
CA ARG A 128 10.29 3.70 -6.73
C ARG A 128 8.92 3.28 -7.23
N ALA A 129 8.08 2.74 -6.35
CA ALA A 129 6.73 2.31 -6.70
C ALA A 129 5.87 3.48 -7.17
N VAL A 130 5.90 4.59 -6.47
CA VAL A 130 5.14 5.80 -6.83
C VAL A 130 5.58 6.31 -8.20
N LYS A 131 6.87 6.41 -8.42
CA LYS A 131 7.42 6.89 -9.71
C LYS A 131 7.01 5.96 -10.85
N ALA A 132 7.16 4.66 -10.66
CA ALA A 132 6.84 3.68 -11.69
C ALA A 132 5.36 3.67 -12.02
N ARG A 133 4.49 3.70 -11.01
CA ARG A 133 3.05 3.67 -11.23
C ARG A 133 2.51 4.96 -11.81
N ARG A 134 3.03 6.11 -11.40
CA ARG A 134 2.63 7.39 -11.99
C ARG A 134 3.00 7.46 -13.48
N ALA A 135 4.17 6.92 -13.84
CA ALA A 135 4.58 6.85 -15.24
C ALA A 135 3.71 5.90 -16.06
N ALA A 136 3.20 4.83 -15.44
CA ALA A 136 2.40 3.81 -16.10
C ALA A 136 0.89 4.07 -16.04
N SER A 137 0.46 5.06 -15.27
CA SER A 137 -0.97 5.36 -15.10
C SER A 137 -1.57 5.82 -16.43
N ALA A 138 -2.67 5.19 -16.80
CA ALA A 138 -3.36 5.48 -18.05
C ALA A 138 -4.22 6.74 -17.96
#